data_d877ddc29421945c2d4832c76e6958bc
#
_entry.id   d877ddc29421945c2d4832c76e6958bc
#
_cell.length_a   1.000
_cell.length_b   1.000
_cell.length_c   1.000
_cell.angle_alpha   90.00
_cell.angle_beta   90.00
_cell.angle_gamma   90.00
#
_symmetry.space_group_name_H-M   'P 1'
#
loop_
_entity.id
_entity.type
_entity.pdbx_description
1 polymer ?
#
loop_
_entity_poly.entity_id
_entity_poly.type
_entity_poly.pdbx_seq_one_letter_code
_entity_poly.pdbx_strand_id
1 'polypeptide(L)'
;MFSSMFFSESFKKDRDRTVKRAINIPKRYSLPLRRNTIWYDSHCVENILKSLKLPILVIQSTRIDSKNARCMINKNDDIYYVNFINNFSKNNDIVLLENTGHYVTIEKPQWINETILSWLIKFKLHFRM
;
A
#
# COMPACT_ATOMS: atom_id res chain seq x y z
N MET A 1 15.76 -0.41 4.80
CA MET A 1 14.29 -0.46 4.63
C MET A 1 13.76 0.63 3.70
N PHE A 2 13.88 1.93 4.03
CA PHE A 2 13.30 3.00 3.18
C PHE A 2 13.98 3.16 1.81
N SER A 3 15.27 2.85 1.70
CA SER A 3 16.00 2.89 0.42
C SER A 3 15.47 1.90 -0.62
N SER A 4 14.92 0.77 -0.17
CA SER A 4 14.34 -0.27 -1.04
C SER A 4 12.88 0.00 -1.45
N MET A 5 12.35 1.18 -1.14
CA MET A 5 10.99 1.56 -1.50
C MET A 5 10.89 2.29 -2.85
N PHE A 6 12.06 2.69 -3.41
CA PHE A 6 12.18 3.33 -4.73
C PHE A 6 13.11 2.47 -5.58
N PHE A 7 12.68 2.05 -6.75
CA PHE A 7 13.47 1.21 -7.64
C PHE A 7 14.12 1.97 -8.80
N SER A 8 13.56 3.09 -9.20
CA SER A 8 14.12 3.91 -10.29
C SER A 8 15.09 4.98 -9.77
N GLU A 9 16.21 5.15 -10.45
CA GLU A 9 17.18 6.22 -10.16
C GLU A 9 16.60 7.62 -10.43
N SER A 10 15.57 7.76 -11.25
CA SER A 10 14.88 9.04 -11.46
C SER A 10 14.29 9.61 -10.16
N PHE A 11 13.99 8.76 -9.15
CA PHE A 11 13.48 9.16 -7.84
C PHE A 11 14.55 9.20 -6.75
N LYS A 12 15.84 9.26 -7.11
CA LYS A 12 16.95 9.32 -6.14
C LYS A 12 16.79 10.45 -5.12
N LYS A 13 16.41 11.64 -5.58
CA LYS A 13 16.20 12.80 -4.71
C LYS A 13 15.09 12.56 -3.68
N ASP A 14 14.00 11.95 -4.08
CA ASP A 14 12.87 11.62 -3.20
C ASP A 14 13.24 10.50 -2.23
N ARG A 15 13.96 9.49 -2.71
CA ARG A 15 14.54 8.43 -1.88
C ARG A 15 15.42 8.99 -0.78
N ASP A 16 16.39 9.84 -1.15
CA ASP A 16 17.35 10.41 -0.20
C ASP A 16 16.64 11.30 0.84
N ARG A 17 15.67 12.10 0.41
CA ARG A 17 14.82 12.91 1.29
C ARG A 17 14.03 12.05 2.26
N THR A 18 13.43 10.95 1.79
CA THR A 18 12.64 10.02 2.60
C THR A 18 13.52 9.30 3.63
N VAL A 19 14.67 8.81 3.21
CA VAL A 19 15.65 8.17 4.11
C VAL A 19 16.13 9.14 5.19
N LYS A 20 16.50 10.37 4.80
CA LYS A 20 16.92 11.42 5.75
C LYS A 20 15.85 11.73 6.79
N ARG A 21 14.59 11.85 6.36
CA ARG A 21 13.46 12.06 7.30
C ARG A 21 13.30 10.89 8.25
N ALA A 22 13.33 9.66 7.74
CA ALA A 22 13.14 8.45 8.55
C ALA A 22 14.24 8.28 9.62
N ILE A 23 15.49 8.56 9.29
CA ILE A 23 16.63 8.50 10.23
C ILE A 23 16.50 9.55 11.35
N ASN A 24 15.92 10.71 11.04
CA ASN A 24 15.78 11.81 11.98
C ASN A 24 14.56 11.70 12.90
N ILE A 25 13.71 10.68 12.73
CA ILE A 25 12.59 10.46 13.67
C ILE A 25 13.13 9.96 15.01
N PRO A 26 12.91 10.70 16.11
CA PRO A 26 13.39 10.26 17.42
C PRO A 26 12.82 8.90 17.83
N LYS A 27 13.64 8.02 18.36
CA LYS A 27 13.25 6.66 18.77
C LYS A 27 12.06 6.65 19.74
N ARG A 28 11.93 7.68 20.59
CA ARG A 28 10.78 7.83 21.51
C ARG A 28 9.41 7.87 20.81
N TYR A 29 9.36 8.26 19.52
CA TYR A 29 8.14 8.25 18.74
C TYR A 29 8.05 7.03 17.81
N SER A 30 9.17 6.65 17.16
CA SER A 30 9.15 5.59 16.16
C SER A 30 8.94 4.20 16.78
N LEU A 31 9.47 3.93 17.97
CA LEU A 31 9.31 2.63 18.61
C LEU A 31 7.86 2.37 19.09
N PRO A 32 7.20 3.28 19.84
CA PRO A 32 5.80 3.08 20.20
C PRO A 32 4.88 2.98 18.99
N LEU A 33 5.08 3.83 17.98
CA LEU A 33 4.28 3.78 16.75
C LEU A 33 4.40 2.41 16.08
N ARG A 34 5.61 1.88 15.91
CA ARG A 34 5.83 0.56 15.31
C ARG A 34 5.17 -0.55 16.13
N ARG A 35 5.28 -0.52 17.44
CA ARG A 35 4.64 -1.51 18.33
C ARG A 35 3.12 -1.47 18.20
N ASN A 36 2.53 -0.28 18.20
CA ASN A 36 1.09 -0.11 18.05
C ASN A 36 0.59 -0.57 16.67
N THR A 37 1.35 -0.29 15.59
CA THR A 37 1.03 -0.77 14.25
C THR A 37 1.02 -2.30 14.21
N ILE A 38 2.05 -2.96 14.72
CA ILE A 38 2.14 -4.43 14.76
C ILE A 38 0.97 -5.02 15.58
N TRP A 39 0.68 -4.43 16.73
CA TRP A 39 -0.43 -4.89 17.58
C TRP A 39 -1.77 -4.75 16.84
N TYR A 40 -2.02 -3.60 16.23
CA TYR A 40 -3.24 -3.32 15.48
C TYR A 40 -3.41 -4.29 14.30
N ASP A 41 -2.37 -4.50 13.50
CA ASP A 41 -2.39 -5.42 12.37
C ASP A 41 -2.70 -6.85 12.82
N SER A 42 -2.13 -7.27 13.94
CA SER A 42 -2.31 -8.63 14.45
C SER A 42 -3.66 -8.90 15.12
N HIS A 43 -4.33 -7.87 15.65
CA HIS A 43 -5.51 -8.06 16.50
C HIS A 43 -6.80 -7.44 15.95
N CYS A 44 -6.69 -6.42 15.09
CA CYS A 44 -7.83 -5.61 14.71
C CYS A 44 -8.20 -5.70 13.22
N VAL A 45 -7.21 -5.78 12.34
CA VAL A 45 -7.43 -5.60 10.88
C VAL A 45 -8.38 -6.63 10.31
N GLU A 46 -8.26 -7.90 10.66
CA GLU A 46 -9.15 -8.96 10.18
C GLU A 46 -10.62 -8.70 10.52
N ASN A 47 -10.89 -8.36 11.79
CA ASN A 47 -12.25 -8.09 12.26
C ASN A 47 -12.83 -6.83 11.61
N ILE A 48 -12.01 -5.81 11.41
CA ILE A 48 -12.41 -4.59 10.71
C ILE A 48 -12.78 -4.90 9.27
N LEU A 49 -11.95 -5.61 8.53
CA LEU A 49 -12.21 -5.99 7.14
C LEU A 49 -13.50 -6.83 7.01
N LYS A 50 -13.74 -7.76 7.92
CA LYS A 50 -14.98 -8.58 7.95
C LYS A 50 -16.23 -7.74 8.19
N SER A 51 -16.12 -6.69 9.01
CA SER A 51 -17.25 -5.81 9.38
C SER A 51 -17.44 -4.63 8.45
N LEU A 52 -16.44 -4.29 7.63
CA LEU A 52 -16.47 -3.12 6.77
C LEU A 52 -17.43 -3.32 5.60
N LYS A 53 -18.46 -2.47 5.54
CA LYS A 53 -19.45 -2.46 4.46
C LYS A 53 -19.08 -1.51 3.31
N LEU A 54 -18.11 -0.63 3.54
CA LEU A 54 -17.64 0.31 2.54
C LEU A 54 -16.78 -0.40 1.49
N PRO A 55 -16.82 0.03 0.24
CA PRO A 55 -15.94 -0.48 -0.79
C PRO A 55 -14.48 -0.10 -0.50
N ILE A 56 -13.56 -0.99 -0.83
CA ILE A 56 -12.12 -0.84 -0.62
C ILE A 56 -11.43 -0.84 -1.98
N LEU A 57 -10.63 0.17 -2.27
CA LEU A 57 -9.66 0.15 -3.36
C LEU A 57 -8.27 -0.14 -2.82
N VAL A 58 -7.67 -1.22 -3.26
CA VAL A 58 -6.29 -1.59 -2.96
C VAL A 58 -5.43 -1.34 -4.18
N ILE A 59 -4.41 -0.50 -4.05
CA ILE A 59 -3.40 -0.30 -5.08
C ILE A 59 -2.08 -0.86 -4.56
N GLN A 60 -1.60 -1.93 -5.16
CA GLN A 60 -0.40 -2.64 -4.72
C GLN A 60 0.65 -2.62 -5.81
N SER A 61 1.87 -2.17 -5.48
CA SER A 61 3.00 -2.06 -6.42
C SER A 61 4.24 -2.85 -6.01
N THR A 62 4.30 -3.27 -4.74
CA THR A 62 5.46 -3.97 -4.19
C THR A 62 5.03 -5.10 -3.28
N ARG A 63 5.89 -6.11 -3.12
CA ARG A 63 5.75 -7.17 -2.12
C ARG A 63 7.03 -7.34 -1.31
N ILE A 64 6.95 -8.11 -0.25
CA ILE A 64 8.12 -8.58 0.51
C ILE A 64 8.42 -9.99 0.06
N ASP A 65 9.65 -10.27 -0.30
CA ASP A 65 10.11 -11.61 -0.68
C ASP A 65 10.47 -12.50 0.52
N SER A 66 10.88 -13.73 0.26
CA SER A 66 11.29 -14.70 1.29
C SER A 66 12.52 -14.28 2.09
N LYS A 67 13.29 -13.30 1.62
CA LYS A 67 14.46 -12.73 2.31
C LYS A 67 14.11 -11.46 3.09
N ASN A 68 12.82 -11.15 3.25
CA ASN A 68 12.33 -9.90 3.83
C ASN A 68 12.79 -8.64 3.08
N ALA A 69 13.13 -8.76 1.81
CA ALA A 69 13.44 -7.63 0.95
C ALA A 69 12.19 -7.17 0.18
N ARG A 70 12.08 -5.86 0.01
CA ARG A 70 11.01 -5.28 -0.81
C ARG A 70 11.39 -5.38 -2.28
N CYS A 71 10.49 -5.91 -3.08
CA CYS A 71 10.65 -6.04 -4.53
C CYS A 71 9.39 -5.56 -5.26
N MET A 72 9.55 -5.26 -6.54
CA MET A 72 8.42 -4.98 -7.44
C MET A 72 7.55 -6.22 -7.58
N ILE A 73 6.29 -6.02 -7.89
CA ILE A 73 5.36 -7.10 -8.22
C ILE A 73 5.39 -7.39 -9.73
N ASN A 74 5.10 -8.64 -10.07
CA ASN A 74 4.78 -9.09 -11.40
C ASN A 74 3.32 -9.58 -11.42
N LYS A 75 2.72 -9.60 -12.59
CA LYS A 75 1.30 -9.91 -12.78
C LYS A 75 0.83 -11.23 -12.14
N ASN A 76 1.72 -12.21 -12.05
CA ASN A 76 1.41 -13.56 -11.55
C ASN A 76 1.96 -13.81 -10.13
N ASP A 77 2.45 -12.77 -9.45
CA ASP A 77 2.96 -12.93 -8.10
C ASP A 77 1.83 -13.27 -7.13
N ASP A 78 2.08 -14.26 -6.28
CA ASP A 78 1.26 -14.52 -5.11
C ASP A 78 1.58 -13.47 -4.01
N ILE A 79 0.64 -12.58 -3.78
CA ILE A 79 0.83 -11.44 -2.87
C ILE A 79 0.00 -11.66 -1.62
N TYR A 80 0.66 -12.01 -0.52
CA TYR A 80 0.01 -12.30 0.75
C TYR A 80 -1.03 -11.23 1.16
N TYR A 81 -0.70 -9.96 1.06
CA TYR A 81 -1.59 -8.87 1.46
C TYR A 81 -2.85 -8.78 0.60
N VAL A 82 -2.72 -9.03 -0.70
CA VAL A 82 -3.85 -9.09 -1.63
C VAL A 82 -4.78 -10.25 -1.28
N ASN A 83 -4.21 -11.42 -1.04
CA ASN A 83 -4.97 -12.60 -0.63
C ASN A 83 -5.65 -12.38 0.72
N PHE A 84 -4.95 -11.76 1.65
CA PHE A 84 -5.53 -11.40 2.95
C PHE A 84 -6.76 -10.50 2.79
N ILE A 85 -6.68 -9.42 2.01
CA ILE A 85 -7.82 -8.54 1.75
C ILE A 85 -8.98 -9.32 1.11
N ASN A 86 -8.70 -10.13 0.08
CA ASN A 86 -9.71 -10.93 -0.61
C ASN A 86 -10.42 -11.93 0.31
N ASN A 87 -9.71 -12.49 1.28
CA ASN A 87 -10.28 -13.45 2.21
C ASN A 87 -11.25 -12.80 3.21
N PHE A 88 -10.98 -11.56 3.62
CA PHE A 88 -11.74 -10.91 4.70
C PHE A 88 -12.66 -9.78 4.24
N SER A 89 -12.51 -9.26 3.04
CA SER A 89 -13.41 -8.27 2.45
C SER A 89 -14.02 -8.79 1.16
N LYS A 90 -15.35 -8.73 1.06
CA LYS A 90 -16.09 -9.10 -0.15
C LYS A 90 -16.32 -7.92 -1.10
N ASN A 91 -16.10 -6.70 -0.62
CA ASN A 91 -16.34 -5.47 -1.36
C ASN A 91 -15.02 -4.74 -1.60
N ASN A 92 -14.16 -5.35 -2.41
CA ASN A 92 -12.86 -4.78 -2.72
C ASN A 92 -12.58 -4.81 -4.23
N ASP A 93 -11.87 -3.81 -4.71
CA ASP A 93 -11.24 -3.76 -6.02
C ASP A 93 -9.72 -3.70 -5.81
N ILE A 94 -8.99 -4.59 -6.48
CA ILE A 94 -7.53 -4.68 -6.37
C ILE A 94 -6.89 -4.31 -7.69
N VAL A 95 -5.97 -3.37 -7.65
CA VAL A 95 -5.18 -2.92 -8.80
C VAL A 95 -3.71 -3.17 -8.50
N LEU A 96 -3.10 -4.04 -9.32
CA LEU A 96 -1.68 -4.34 -9.26
C LEU A 96 -0.93 -3.43 -10.25
N LEU A 97 0.09 -2.75 -9.77
CA LEU A 97 0.89 -1.84 -10.57
C LEU A 97 2.34 -2.33 -10.65
N GLU A 98 2.69 -2.92 -11.78
CA GLU A 98 4.04 -3.41 -12.06
C GLU A 98 5.04 -2.27 -12.27
N ASN A 99 6.34 -2.58 -12.17
CA ASN A 99 7.43 -1.67 -12.47
C ASN A 99 7.37 -0.33 -11.71
N THR A 100 6.84 -0.35 -10.49
CA THR A 100 6.66 0.84 -9.67
C THR A 100 7.11 0.55 -8.24
N GLY A 101 7.75 1.52 -7.61
CA GLY A 101 8.16 1.43 -6.21
C GLY A 101 6.98 1.55 -5.24
N HIS A 102 7.30 1.52 -3.96
CA HIS A 102 6.28 1.54 -2.91
C HIS A 102 5.52 2.89 -2.81
N TYR A 103 6.16 3.98 -3.19
CA TYR A 103 5.55 5.31 -3.16
C TYR A 103 4.86 5.66 -4.48
N VAL A 104 3.80 4.94 -4.81
CA VAL A 104 3.03 5.14 -6.05
C VAL A 104 2.58 6.59 -6.23
N THR A 105 2.23 7.26 -5.14
CA THR A 105 1.83 8.68 -5.15
C THR A 105 2.94 9.64 -5.59
N ILE A 106 4.19 9.24 -5.45
CA ILE A 106 5.36 10.01 -5.91
C ILE A 106 5.76 9.58 -7.31
N GLU A 107 5.77 8.28 -7.57
CA GLU A 107 6.27 7.72 -8.83
C GLU A 107 5.26 7.79 -9.97
N LYS A 108 3.97 7.74 -9.66
CA LYS A 108 2.87 7.71 -10.64
C LYS A 108 1.67 8.57 -10.20
N PRO A 109 1.86 9.87 -9.89
CA PRO A 109 0.83 10.71 -9.30
C PRO A 109 -0.41 10.87 -10.19
N GLN A 110 -0.22 11.03 -11.50
CA GLN A 110 -1.33 11.18 -12.44
C GLN A 110 -2.15 9.88 -12.52
N TRP A 111 -1.46 8.76 -12.72
CA TRP A 111 -2.08 7.45 -12.83
C TRP A 111 -2.91 7.10 -11.57
N ILE A 112 -2.38 7.37 -10.37
CA ILE A 112 -3.12 7.07 -9.13
C ILE A 112 -4.36 7.96 -8.98
N ASN A 113 -4.26 9.23 -9.36
CA ASN A 113 -5.40 10.15 -9.32
C ASN A 113 -6.50 9.70 -10.29
N GLU A 114 -6.16 9.32 -11.51
CA GLU A 114 -7.09 8.80 -12.51
C GLU A 114 -7.73 7.49 -12.05
N THR A 115 -6.95 6.59 -11.49
CA THR A 115 -7.44 5.30 -10.95
C THR A 115 -8.44 5.52 -9.82
N ILE A 116 -8.12 6.37 -8.84
CA ILE A 116 -9.01 6.69 -7.74
C ILE A 116 -10.29 7.38 -8.25
N LEU A 117 -10.15 8.34 -9.16
CA LEU A 117 -11.29 9.06 -9.69
C LEU A 117 -12.24 8.13 -10.46
N SER A 118 -11.70 7.28 -11.33
CA SER A 118 -12.48 6.30 -12.07
C SER A 118 -13.20 5.32 -11.14
N TRP A 119 -12.53 4.88 -10.08
CA TRP A 119 -13.11 4.02 -9.07
C TRP A 119 -14.24 4.71 -8.30
N LEU A 120 -14.07 5.97 -7.88
CA LEU A 120 -15.11 6.75 -7.22
C LEU A 120 -16.34 6.99 -8.11
N ILE A 121 -16.14 7.23 -9.40
CA ILE A 121 -17.23 7.38 -10.38
C ILE A 121 -18.03 6.09 -10.48
N LYS A 122 -17.37 4.93 -10.55
CA LYS A 122 -18.02 3.62 -10.55
C LYS A 122 -18.98 3.46 -9.36
N PHE A 123 -18.56 3.89 -8.16
CA PHE A 123 -19.41 3.80 -6.97
C PHE A 123 -20.51 4.85 -6.91
N LYS A 124 -20.28 6.09 -7.37
CA LYS A 124 -21.33 7.12 -7.43
C LYS A 124 -22.50 6.70 -8.29
N LEU A 125 -22.26 5.95 -9.35
CA LEU A 125 -23.34 5.43 -10.19
C LEU A 125 -24.19 4.34 -9.50
N HIS A 126 -23.63 3.64 -8.52
CA HIS A 126 -24.36 2.63 -7.74
C HIS A 126 -25.15 3.20 -6.56
N PHE A 127 -24.83 4.41 -6.10
CA PHE A 127 -25.51 5.07 -4.99
C PHE A 127 -26.63 6.06 -5.43
N ARG A 128 -26.88 6.19 -6.74
CA ARG A 128 -27.93 7.05 -7.29
C ARG A 128 -29.22 6.33 -7.72
N MET A 129 -29.31 5.04 -7.36
CA MET A 129 -30.53 4.27 -7.58
C MET A 129 -31.23 4.03 -6.20
#